data_57aeff692306cd012dd574a86042c0cf
#
_entry.id   57aeff692306cd012dd574a86042c0cf
#
_cell.length_a   1.000
_cell.length_b   1.000
_cell.length_c   1.000
_cell.angle_alpha   90.00
_cell.angle_beta   90.00
_cell.angle_gamma   90.00
#
_symmetry.space_group_name_H-M   'P 1'
#
loop_
_entity.id
_entity.type
_entity.pdbx_description
1 polymer ?
#
loop_
_entity_poly.entity_id
_entity_poly.type
_entity_poly.pdbx_seq_one_letter_code
_entity_poly.pdbx_strand_id
1 'polypeptide(L)'
;MKESDIEIRRMEDADRSQVIDLIFNSTNAWYQKHFKKNVFGGDPIACEIFTDVYEDLDPGCCLIAQDKGTGQLAGSCFYHPRETHFSLGIMNASPDYFGKGVATRILDEIISLAENENLPVRLVSSAMNLDSFSLYTRRGFVPQMTFQDMFLSVPGDGLDSDPPEQLRRVRDAEPDDAKGMADLEMKLNGIRREKDFAYFINNESGVWGVSVIESSEGQITGFLCSVNSSGSKMLGPGISSDCSDSAALIYHELNARHRGNAPVFLIPVQESELVRTLYGWGAKNCEMHLCQVRGHCPPMNGVTMPTFMPETG
;
A
#
# COMPACT_ATOMS: atom_id res chain seq x y z
N MET A 1 -20.03 18.88 19.76
CA MET A 1 -20.71 17.73 19.16
C MET A 1 -20.72 16.61 20.17
N LYS A 2 -21.85 15.99 20.44
CA LYS A 2 -21.90 14.81 21.32
C LYS A 2 -21.41 13.60 20.50
N GLU A 3 -20.75 12.67 21.15
CA GLU A 3 -20.24 11.42 20.54
C GLU A 3 -21.34 10.63 19.79
N SER A 4 -22.60 10.86 20.14
CA SER A 4 -23.81 10.27 19.56
C SER A 4 -24.19 10.79 18.16
N ASP A 5 -23.53 11.84 17.67
CA ASP A 5 -23.94 12.50 16.41
C ASP A 5 -23.24 11.87 15.18
N ILE A 6 -22.21 11.03 15.36
CA ILE A 6 -21.51 10.30 14.31
C ILE A 6 -22.02 8.85 14.22
N GLU A 7 -22.41 8.42 13.05
CA GLU A 7 -22.73 7.03 12.72
C GLU A 7 -21.58 6.38 11.96
N ILE A 8 -21.23 5.14 12.34
CA ILE A 8 -20.32 4.29 11.56
C ILE A 8 -21.18 3.31 10.77
N ARG A 9 -21.01 3.26 9.47
CA ARG A 9 -21.68 2.32 8.59
C ARG A 9 -20.79 1.92 7.40
N ARG A 10 -21.21 0.92 6.66
CA ARG A 10 -20.55 0.60 5.39
C ARG A 10 -20.82 1.67 4.35
N MET A 11 -19.86 1.89 3.47
CA MET A 11 -20.01 2.72 2.29
C MET A 11 -21.04 2.11 1.34
N GLU A 12 -21.85 2.95 0.73
CA GLU A 12 -22.77 2.63 -0.36
C GLU A 12 -22.31 3.37 -1.63
N ASP A 13 -22.77 2.94 -2.80
CA ASP A 13 -22.41 3.59 -4.09
C ASP A 13 -22.67 5.11 -4.09
N ALA A 14 -23.72 5.55 -3.42
CA ALA A 14 -24.05 6.97 -3.30
C ALA A 14 -23.02 7.79 -2.51
N ASP A 15 -22.19 7.14 -1.69
CA ASP A 15 -21.15 7.81 -0.89
C ASP A 15 -19.83 7.97 -1.66
N ARG A 16 -19.64 7.22 -2.77
CA ARG A 16 -18.38 7.08 -3.47
C ARG A 16 -17.71 8.41 -3.79
N SER A 17 -18.45 9.38 -4.36
CA SER A 17 -17.88 10.69 -4.68
C SER A 17 -17.42 11.46 -3.43
N GLN A 18 -18.16 11.37 -2.33
CA GLN A 18 -17.76 12.01 -1.07
C GLN A 18 -16.52 11.35 -0.45
N VAL A 19 -16.34 10.02 -0.63
CA VAL A 19 -15.14 9.31 -0.17
C VAL A 19 -13.92 9.72 -1.00
N ILE A 20 -14.06 9.84 -2.33
CA ILE A 20 -13.01 10.35 -3.22
C ILE A 20 -12.56 11.75 -2.79
N ASP A 21 -13.52 12.67 -2.59
CA ASP A 21 -13.26 14.02 -2.11
C ASP A 21 -12.59 14.03 -0.73
N LEU A 22 -13.02 13.13 0.16
CA LEU A 22 -12.45 13.01 1.50
C LEU A 22 -10.99 12.54 1.45
N ILE A 23 -10.65 11.53 0.64
CA ILE A 23 -9.29 11.06 0.44
C ILE A 23 -8.40 12.21 -0.06
N PHE A 24 -8.83 12.89 -1.12
CA PHE A 24 -8.09 14.00 -1.70
C PHE A 24 -7.88 15.14 -0.72
N ASN A 25 -8.96 15.62 -0.09
CA ASN A 25 -8.90 16.79 0.76
C ASN A 25 -8.17 16.54 2.08
N SER A 26 -8.41 15.39 2.74
CA SER A 26 -7.79 15.11 4.03
C SER A 26 -6.28 14.83 3.89
N THR A 27 -5.88 14.10 2.87
CA THR A 27 -4.46 13.81 2.60
C THR A 27 -3.73 15.10 2.26
N ASN A 28 -4.23 15.88 1.30
CA ASN A 28 -3.60 17.15 0.94
C ASN A 28 -3.56 18.15 2.10
N ALA A 29 -4.62 18.24 2.93
CA ALA A 29 -4.63 19.12 4.10
C ALA A 29 -3.53 18.76 5.10
N TRP A 30 -3.31 17.46 5.35
CA TRP A 30 -2.27 17.00 6.25
C TRP A 30 -0.87 17.32 5.71
N TYR A 31 -0.57 16.96 4.44
CA TYR A 31 0.72 17.21 3.82
C TYR A 31 0.99 18.72 3.63
N GLN A 32 -0.02 19.50 3.29
CA GLN A 32 0.11 20.96 3.21
C GLN A 32 0.44 21.59 4.55
N LYS A 33 -0.18 21.12 5.63
CA LYS A 33 0.09 21.60 6.99
C LYS A 33 1.53 21.30 7.42
N HIS A 34 2.03 20.09 7.17
CA HIS A 34 3.30 19.61 7.73
C HIS A 34 4.49 19.79 6.78
N PHE A 35 4.29 19.68 5.47
CA PHE A 35 5.36 19.69 4.46
C PHE A 35 5.24 20.78 3.40
N LYS A 36 4.18 21.60 3.45
CA LYS A 36 3.91 22.68 2.49
C LYS A 36 3.80 22.20 1.03
N LYS A 37 3.36 20.97 0.83
CA LYS A 37 3.14 20.35 -0.49
C LYS A 37 1.83 19.56 -0.50
N ASN A 38 1.27 19.37 -1.67
CA ASN A 38 0.19 18.41 -1.88
C ASN A 38 0.76 17.07 -2.35
N VAL A 39 0.10 15.97 -1.98
CA VAL A 39 0.37 14.63 -2.51
C VAL A 39 -0.38 14.46 -3.82
N PHE A 40 -1.68 14.75 -3.81
CA PHE A 40 -2.51 14.69 -5.00
C PHE A 40 -2.59 16.06 -5.65
N GLY A 41 -2.22 16.13 -6.94
CA GLY A 41 -2.40 17.31 -7.76
C GLY A 41 -3.69 17.26 -8.59
N GLY A 42 -4.13 18.43 -9.09
CA GLY A 42 -5.25 18.50 -10.03
C GLY A 42 -6.62 18.29 -9.39
N ASP A 43 -7.39 17.36 -9.95
CA ASP A 43 -8.78 17.10 -9.60
C ASP A 43 -8.89 15.91 -8.63
N PRO A 44 -9.82 15.92 -7.65
CA PRO A 44 -10.12 14.79 -6.78
C PRO A 44 -10.36 13.46 -7.52
N ILE A 45 -10.82 13.51 -8.77
CA ILE A 45 -11.03 12.32 -9.63
C ILE A 45 -9.80 11.43 -9.73
N ALA A 46 -8.58 11.97 -9.54
CA ALA A 46 -7.36 11.19 -9.48
C ALA A 46 -7.37 10.16 -8.33
N CYS A 47 -8.13 10.40 -7.27
CA CYS A 47 -8.29 9.48 -6.15
C CYS A 47 -9.37 8.41 -6.38
N GLU A 48 -10.08 8.43 -7.53
CA GLU A 48 -11.06 7.40 -7.88
C GLU A 48 -10.43 6.01 -7.94
N ILE A 49 -9.18 5.92 -8.38
CA ILE A 49 -8.45 4.65 -8.44
C ILE A 49 -8.43 3.90 -7.09
N PHE A 50 -8.41 4.60 -5.96
CA PHE A 50 -8.45 3.94 -4.64
C PHE A 50 -9.79 3.26 -4.42
N THR A 51 -10.90 3.96 -4.69
CA THR A 51 -12.24 3.39 -4.55
C THR A 51 -12.48 2.26 -5.55
N ASP A 52 -11.98 2.38 -6.79
CA ASP A 52 -12.12 1.36 -7.82
C ASP A 52 -11.42 0.08 -7.41
N VAL A 53 -10.13 0.16 -7.13
CA VAL A 53 -9.31 -1.02 -6.79
C VAL A 53 -9.80 -1.68 -5.50
N TYR A 54 -10.19 -0.91 -4.50
CA TYR A 54 -10.62 -1.48 -3.22
C TYR A 54 -11.99 -2.15 -3.32
N GLU A 55 -12.95 -1.54 -4.01
CA GLU A 55 -14.27 -2.15 -4.21
C GLU A 55 -14.21 -3.35 -5.17
N ASP A 56 -13.34 -3.33 -6.18
CA ASP A 56 -13.13 -4.50 -7.05
C ASP A 56 -12.55 -5.69 -6.27
N LEU A 57 -11.56 -5.43 -5.40
CA LEU A 57 -10.93 -6.48 -4.60
C LEU A 57 -11.82 -6.95 -3.45
N ASP A 58 -12.44 -6.02 -2.72
CA ASP A 58 -13.16 -6.27 -1.47
C ASP A 58 -14.46 -5.48 -1.41
N PRO A 59 -15.49 -5.84 -2.21
CA PRO A 59 -16.76 -5.12 -2.26
C PRO A 59 -17.39 -4.93 -0.88
N GLY A 60 -17.77 -3.69 -0.54
CA GLY A 60 -18.39 -3.34 0.73
C GLY A 60 -17.47 -3.35 1.94
N CYS A 61 -16.14 -3.43 1.74
CA CYS A 61 -15.14 -3.38 2.80
C CYS A 61 -14.60 -1.94 3.02
N CYS A 62 -15.49 -0.96 3.01
CA CYS A 62 -15.22 0.42 3.41
C CYS A 62 -16.16 0.83 4.54
N LEU A 63 -15.61 1.28 5.67
CA LEU A 63 -16.38 1.92 6.74
C LEU A 63 -16.31 3.44 6.57
N ILE A 64 -17.46 4.09 6.70
CA ILE A 64 -17.57 5.54 6.74
C ILE A 64 -18.14 6.02 8.07
N ALA A 65 -17.69 7.19 8.50
CA ALA A 65 -18.23 7.91 9.64
C ALA A 65 -19.02 9.10 9.12
N GLN A 66 -20.33 9.11 9.33
CA GLN A 66 -21.23 10.18 8.86
C GLN A 66 -21.77 10.98 10.02
N ASP A 67 -21.74 12.30 9.90
CA ASP A 67 -22.41 13.21 10.83
C ASP A 67 -23.92 13.23 10.53
N LYS A 68 -24.73 12.74 11.47
CA LYS A 68 -26.19 12.64 11.32
C LYS A 68 -26.88 13.99 11.18
N GLY A 69 -26.28 15.04 11.73
CA GLY A 69 -26.88 16.39 11.70
C GLY A 69 -26.68 17.09 10.37
N THR A 70 -25.54 16.82 9.70
CA THR A 70 -25.18 17.49 8.43
C THR A 70 -25.21 16.57 7.22
N GLY A 71 -25.18 15.26 7.43
CA GLY A 71 -25.03 14.27 6.35
C GLY A 71 -23.60 14.17 5.77
N GLN A 72 -22.65 14.97 6.26
CA GLN A 72 -21.28 14.99 5.76
C GLN A 72 -20.47 13.81 6.26
N LEU A 73 -19.51 13.35 5.44
CA LEU A 73 -18.56 12.35 5.87
C LEU A 73 -17.48 12.98 6.78
N ALA A 74 -17.38 12.43 7.97
CA ALA A 74 -16.36 12.78 8.97
C ALA A 74 -15.08 11.95 8.83
N GLY A 75 -15.16 10.77 8.20
CA GLY A 75 -14.03 9.87 7.98
C GLY A 75 -14.42 8.66 7.16
N SER A 76 -13.40 7.96 6.65
CA SER A 76 -13.53 6.67 5.97
C SER A 76 -12.29 5.80 6.20
N CYS A 77 -12.46 4.48 6.05
CA CYS A 77 -11.35 3.55 6.00
C CYS A 77 -11.74 2.31 5.19
N PHE A 78 -10.95 1.99 4.19
CA PHE A 78 -11.00 0.69 3.53
C PHE A 78 -10.27 -0.36 4.38
N TYR A 79 -10.66 -1.61 4.28
CA TYR A 79 -9.99 -2.73 4.91
C TYR A 79 -10.10 -3.98 4.03
N HIS A 80 -9.12 -4.86 4.12
CA HIS A 80 -8.95 -5.99 3.21
C HIS A 80 -8.84 -7.29 4.00
N PRO A 81 -9.95 -8.05 4.16
CA PRO A 81 -9.90 -9.39 4.75
C PRO A 81 -9.12 -10.34 3.84
N ARG A 82 -8.15 -11.03 4.40
CA ARG A 82 -7.35 -12.07 3.73
C ARG A 82 -7.36 -13.33 4.58
N GLU A 83 -6.87 -14.45 4.02
CA GLU A 83 -6.83 -15.73 4.72
C GLU A 83 -6.06 -15.68 6.04
N THR A 84 -5.05 -14.84 6.13
CA THR A 84 -4.09 -14.80 7.26
C THR A 84 -4.17 -13.52 8.11
N HIS A 85 -4.86 -12.48 7.63
CA HIS A 85 -4.88 -11.17 8.28
C HIS A 85 -5.97 -10.26 7.72
N PHE A 86 -6.23 -9.16 8.43
CA PHE A 86 -6.89 -7.97 7.87
C PHE A 86 -5.82 -6.92 7.56
N SER A 87 -5.81 -6.37 6.35
CA SER A 87 -5.05 -5.16 6.06
C SER A 87 -5.91 -3.93 6.29
N LEU A 88 -5.36 -2.95 6.97
CA LEU A 88 -5.97 -1.63 7.07
C LEU A 88 -5.57 -0.84 5.83
N GLY A 89 -6.55 -0.48 5.01
CA GLY A 89 -6.37 0.34 3.83
C GLY A 89 -6.31 1.84 4.15
N ILE A 90 -6.46 2.66 3.11
CA ILE A 90 -6.41 4.11 3.28
C ILE A 90 -7.45 4.59 4.29
N MET A 91 -6.99 5.23 5.37
CA MET A 91 -7.85 5.78 6.43
C MET A 91 -7.75 7.30 6.45
N ASN A 92 -8.90 7.94 6.32
CA ASN A 92 -9.01 9.38 6.25
C ASN A 92 -9.98 9.93 7.31
N ALA A 93 -9.66 11.09 7.86
CA ALA A 93 -10.59 11.89 8.65
C ALA A 93 -10.67 13.30 8.06
N SER A 94 -11.88 13.83 7.96
CA SER A 94 -12.08 15.20 7.50
C SER A 94 -11.38 16.19 8.44
N PRO A 95 -10.70 17.22 7.91
CA PRO A 95 -10.05 18.26 8.72
C PRO A 95 -10.99 18.89 9.75
N ASP A 96 -12.27 19.05 9.45
CA ASP A 96 -13.29 19.61 10.35
C ASP A 96 -13.60 18.72 11.56
N TYR A 97 -13.19 17.46 11.49
CA TYR A 97 -13.41 16.44 12.52
C TYR A 97 -12.12 15.96 13.20
N PHE A 98 -10.98 16.57 12.94
CA PHE A 98 -9.73 16.24 13.61
C PHE A 98 -9.84 16.36 15.13
N GLY A 99 -9.30 15.41 15.86
CA GLY A 99 -9.34 15.36 17.33
C GLY A 99 -10.70 14.98 17.94
N LYS A 100 -11.71 14.68 17.13
CA LYS A 100 -13.06 14.29 17.61
C LYS A 100 -13.27 12.76 17.70
N GLY A 101 -12.21 11.97 17.61
CA GLY A 101 -12.25 10.52 17.81
C GLY A 101 -12.78 9.71 16.62
N VAL A 102 -13.01 10.31 15.46
CA VAL A 102 -13.57 9.64 14.27
C VAL A 102 -12.71 8.46 13.83
N ALA A 103 -11.42 8.70 13.57
CA ALA A 103 -10.48 7.64 13.16
C ALA A 103 -10.39 6.50 14.21
N THR A 104 -10.45 6.86 15.48
CA THR A 104 -10.47 5.88 16.59
C THR A 104 -11.64 4.93 16.49
N ARG A 105 -12.85 5.45 16.26
CA ARG A 105 -14.08 4.65 16.19
C ARG A 105 -14.10 3.74 14.96
N ILE A 106 -13.66 4.24 13.81
CA ILE A 106 -13.52 3.42 12.60
C ILE A 106 -12.52 2.29 12.84
N LEU A 107 -11.37 2.61 13.42
CA LEU A 107 -10.33 1.62 13.72
C LEU A 107 -10.82 0.56 14.70
N ASP A 108 -11.52 0.95 15.76
CA ASP A 108 -12.07 0.03 16.77
C ASP A 108 -13.07 -0.96 16.13
N GLU A 109 -13.88 -0.51 15.16
CA GLU A 109 -14.81 -1.37 14.41
C GLU A 109 -14.05 -2.39 13.54
N ILE A 110 -13.02 -1.95 12.80
CA ILE A 110 -12.21 -2.87 11.98
C ILE A 110 -11.47 -3.89 12.85
N ILE A 111 -10.94 -3.46 13.99
CA ILE A 111 -10.31 -4.37 14.96
C ILE A 111 -11.32 -5.42 15.42
N SER A 112 -12.56 -5.02 15.74
CA SER A 112 -13.61 -5.95 16.17
C SER A 112 -13.96 -6.95 15.08
N LEU A 113 -14.01 -6.53 13.81
CA LEU A 113 -14.23 -7.44 12.68
C LEU A 113 -13.12 -8.49 12.59
N ALA A 114 -11.85 -8.07 12.70
CA ALA A 114 -10.71 -8.99 12.65
C ALA A 114 -10.66 -9.94 13.87
N GLU A 115 -10.99 -9.44 15.06
CA GLU A 115 -11.07 -10.26 16.28
C GLU A 115 -12.14 -11.36 16.17
N ASN A 116 -13.28 -11.08 15.54
CA ASN A 116 -14.32 -12.08 15.32
C ASN A 116 -13.85 -13.23 14.43
N GLU A 117 -12.90 -12.96 13.53
CA GLU A 117 -12.28 -13.97 12.65
C GLU A 117 -10.99 -14.56 13.26
N ASN A 118 -10.58 -14.12 14.47
CA ASN A 118 -9.30 -14.46 15.11
C ASN A 118 -8.07 -14.14 14.25
N LEU A 119 -8.11 -13.07 13.47
CA LEU A 119 -7.04 -12.63 12.57
C LEU A 119 -6.33 -11.38 13.11
N PRO A 120 -5.01 -11.25 12.87
CA PRO A 120 -4.28 -10.02 13.14
C PRO A 120 -4.69 -8.91 12.18
N VAL A 121 -4.48 -7.66 12.60
CA VAL A 121 -4.61 -6.48 11.72
C VAL A 121 -3.23 -5.94 11.40
N ARG A 122 -2.96 -5.69 10.12
CA ARG A 122 -1.70 -5.13 9.61
C ARG A 122 -1.95 -3.79 8.93
N LEU A 123 -0.96 -2.92 8.97
CA LEU A 123 -1.00 -1.64 8.26
C LEU A 123 0.41 -1.14 7.93
N VAL A 124 0.49 -0.25 6.95
CA VAL A 124 1.66 0.58 6.68
C VAL A 124 1.29 2.04 6.91
N SER A 125 2.02 2.75 7.74
CA SER A 125 1.73 4.14 8.06
C SER A 125 2.97 5.01 8.04
N SER A 126 2.80 6.29 7.69
CA SER A 126 3.87 7.28 7.72
C SER A 126 4.47 7.40 9.12
N ALA A 127 5.79 7.26 9.24
CA ALA A 127 6.54 7.53 10.46
C ALA A 127 6.54 9.03 10.84
N MET A 128 6.20 9.89 9.88
CA MET A 128 6.11 11.34 10.09
C MET A 128 4.76 11.75 10.69
N ASN A 129 3.73 10.89 10.61
CA ASN A 129 2.41 11.14 11.16
C ASN A 129 2.31 10.61 12.60
N LEU A 130 2.80 11.39 13.56
CA LEU A 130 2.81 11.01 14.97
C LEU A 130 1.41 10.84 15.57
N ASP A 131 0.38 11.49 15.02
CA ASP A 131 -1.00 11.34 15.47
C ASP A 131 -1.51 9.94 15.10
N SER A 132 -1.31 9.50 13.84
CA SER A 132 -1.66 8.15 13.40
C SER A 132 -0.83 7.09 14.13
N PHE A 133 0.48 7.29 14.25
CA PHE A 133 1.35 6.39 15.00
C PHE A 133 0.85 6.20 16.44
N SER A 134 0.51 7.31 17.13
CA SER A 134 0.00 7.27 18.48
C SER A 134 -1.38 6.60 18.58
N LEU A 135 -2.24 6.78 17.57
CA LEU A 135 -3.54 6.11 17.48
C LEU A 135 -3.35 4.59 17.43
N TYR A 136 -2.51 4.11 16.51
CA TYR A 136 -2.28 2.68 16.32
C TYR A 136 -1.62 2.03 17.54
N THR A 137 -0.57 2.64 18.06
CA THR A 137 0.13 2.07 19.24
C THR A 137 -0.75 2.02 20.49
N ARG A 138 -1.65 3.01 20.70
CA ARG A 138 -2.67 2.96 21.77
C ARG A 138 -3.69 1.83 21.58
N ARG A 139 -3.86 1.32 20.37
CA ARG A 139 -4.74 0.19 20.02
C ARG A 139 -3.98 -1.14 19.94
N GLY A 140 -2.72 -1.18 20.43
CA GLY A 140 -1.93 -2.40 20.55
C GLY A 140 -1.22 -2.81 19.26
N PHE A 141 -1.13 -1.92 18.27
CA PHE A 141 -0.27 -2.16 17.11
C PHE A 141 1.20 -1.98 17.50
N VAL A 142 2.03 -2.90 17.06
CA VAL A 142 3.47 -2.92 17.32
C VAL A 142 4.21 -2.74 16.02
N PRO A 143 5.14 -1.75 15.91
CA PRO A 143 6.02 -1.62 14.75
C PRO A 143 6.87 -2.89 14.56
N GLN A 144 6.89 -3.42 13.35
CA GLN A 144 7.62 -4.63 12.97
C GLN A 144 8.79 -4.32 12.03
N MET A 145 8.56 -3.45 11.04
CA MET A 145 9.55 -3.11 10.02
C MET A 145 9.45 -1.63 9.67
N THR A 146 10.61 -1.05 9.35
CA THR A 146 10.71 0.34 8.89
C THR A 146 11.15 0.35 7.43
N PHE A 147 10.52 1.20 6.64
CA PHE A 147 10.85 1.41 5.23
C PHE A 147 11.28 2.85 5.01
N GLN A 148 12.21 3.04 4.08
CA GLN A 148 12.40 4.34 3.46
C GLN A 148 11.65 4.37 2.14
N ASP A 149 10.87 5.41 1.95
CA ASP A 149 10.17 5.67 0.71
C ASP A 149 11.14 6.33 -0.26
N MET A 150 11.47 5.62 -1.30
CA MET A 150 12.33 6.13 -2.34
C MET A 150 11.51 6.43 -3.60
N PHE A 151 11.92 7.44 -4.35
CA PHE A 151 11.43 7.66 -5.70
C PHE A 151 12.61 7.78 -6.65
N LEU A 152 12.39 7.40 -7.90
CA LEU A 152 13.40 7.52 -8.95
C LEU A 152 12.75 8.07 -10.22
N SER A 153 13.28 9.19 -10.72
CA SER A 153 12.87 9.74 -12.01
C SER A 153 13.47 8.90 -13.13
N VAL A 154 12.64 8.17 -13.84
CA VAL A 154 13.06 7.28 -14.94
C VAL A 154 13.09 8.09 -16.22
N PRO A 155 14.23 8.21 -16.93
CA PRO A 155 14.29 8.84 -18.26
C PRO A 155 13.35 8.16 -19.28
N GLY A 156 12.94 8.90 -20.32
CA GLY A 156 12.06 8.36 -21.36
C GLY A 156 12.67 7.21 -22.16
N ASP A 157 13.99 7.14 -22.23
CA ASP A 157 14.78 6.07 -22.85
C ASP A 157 15.21 4.95 -21.88
N GLY A 158 14.86 5.10 -20.59
CA GLY A 158 15.17 4.15 -19.52
C GLY A 158 16.34 4.59 -18.65
N LEU A 159 16.71 3.75 -17.66
CA LEU A 159 17.81 4.02 -16.75
C LEU A 159 19.16 3.91 -17.46
N ASP A 160 20.02 4.89 -17.27
CA ASP A 160 21.41 4.90 -17.71
C ASP A 160 22.33 4.24 -16.66
N SER A 161 22.03 3.00 -16.32
CA SER A 161 22.77 2.20 -15.35
C SER A 161 22.94 0.78 -15.88
N ASP A 162 24.05 0.15 -15.53
CA ASP A 162 24.26 -1.25 -15.90
C ASP A 162 23.14 -2.13 -15.31
N PRO A 163 22.50 -2.98 -16.11
CA PRO A 163 21.44 -3.84 -15.64
C PRO A 163 22.00 -4.88 -14.64
N PRO A 164 21.24 -5.20 -13.57
CA PRO A 164 21.61 -6.29 -12.65
C PRO A 164 21.76 -7.63 -13.40
N GLU A 165 22.72 -8.45 -12.98
CA GLU A 165 22.98 -9.77 -13.60
C GLU A 165 21.74 -10.66 -13.62
N GLN A 166 20.92 -10.58 -12.55
CA GLN A 166 19.71 -11.36 -12.36
C GLN A 166 18.56 -10.95 -13.30
N LEU A 167 18.67 -9.82 -13.99
CA LEU A 167 17.61 -9.31 -14.90
C LEU A 167 17.19 -10.35 -15.95
N ARG A 168 18.12 -11.20 -16.42
CA ARG A 168 17.81 -12.28 -17.37
C ARG A 168 16.83 -13.34 -16.86
N ARG A 169 16.59 -13.37 -15.54
CA ARG A 169 15.68 -14.30 -14.86
C ARG A 169 14.32 -13.69 -14.59
N VAL A 170 14.17 -12.38 -14.86
CA VAL A 170 12.92 -11.65 -14.68
C VAL A 170 12.08 -11.80 -15.94
N ARG A 171 10.80 -12.05 -15.74
CA ARG A 171 9.77 -12.02 -16.79
C ARG A 171 8.48 -11.40 -16.28
N ASP A 172 7.60 -11.02 -17.20
CA ASP A 172 6.22 -10.68 -16.83
C ASP A 172 5.52 -11.90 -16.23
N ALA A 173 4.65 -11.64 -15.24
CA ALA A 173 3.87 -12.69 -14.62
C ALA A 173 2.72 -13.13 -15.52
N GLU A 174 2.42 -14.44 -15.46
CA GLU A 174 1.28 -15.06 -16.12
C GLU A 174 0.21 -15.47 -15.09
N PRO A 175 -1.05 -15.71 -15.49
CA PRO A 175 -2.14 -16.04 -14.54
C PRO A 175 -1.81 -17.17 -13.56
N ASP A 176 -1.08 -18.19 -14.02
CA ASP A 176 -0.69 -19.34 -13.21
C ASP A 176 0.36 -19.00 -12.13
N ASP A 177 1.01 -17.85 -12.20
CA ASP A 177 2.00 -17.41 -11.22
C ASP A 177 1.37 -16.92 -9.91
N ALA A 178 0.11 -16.49 -9.91
CA ALA A 178 -0.55 -15.92 -8.73
C ALA A 178 -0.42 -16.80 -7.49
N LYS A 179 -0.61 -18.10 -7.68
CA LYS A 179 -0.45 -19.08 -6.60
C LYS A 179 1.00 -19.17 -6.11
N GLY A 180 1.97 -19.22 -7.01
CA GLY A 180 3.40 -19.28 -6.67
C GLY A 180 3.87 -18.03 -5.93
N MET A 181 3.37 -16.86 -6.31
CA MET A 181 3.61 -15.59 -5.62
C MET A 181 3.04 -15.62 -4.20
N ALA A 182 1.80 -16.10 -4.02
CA ALA A 182 1.16 -16.22 -2.71
C ALA A 182 1.86 -17.26 -1.81
N ASP A 183 2.33 -18.37 -2.37
CA ASP A 183 3.09 -19.39 -1.64
C ASP A 183 4.45 -18.85 -1.18
N LEU A 184 5.13 -18.03 -2.00
CA LEU A 184 6.37 -17.37 -1.63
C LEU A 184 6.15 -16.35 -0.51
N GLU A 185 5.14 -15.50 -0.62
CA GLU A 185 4.81 -14.50 0.41
C GLU A 185 4.43 -15.19 1.73
N MET A 186 3.65 -16.25 1.68
CA MET A 186 3.33 -17.06 2.85
C MET A 186 4.58 -17.65 3.52
N LYS A 187 5.52 -18.15 2.72
CA LYS A 187 6.78 -18.72 3.22
C LYS A 187 7.67 -17.67 3.88
N LEU A 188 7.74 -16.46 3.34
CA LEU A 188 8.67 -15.41 3.79
C LEU A 188 8.06 -14.52 4.88
N ASN A 189 6.78 -14.14 4.75
CA ASN A 189 6.11 -13.17 5.63
C ASN A 189 4.92 -13.72 6.41
N GLY A 190 4.52 -14.97 6.16
CA GLY A 190 3.35 -15.58 6.81
C GLY A 190 2.03 -14.95 6.43
N ILE A 191 1.94 -14.27 5.29
CA ILE A 191 0.69 -13.71 4.76
C ILE A 191 0.33 -14.34 3.42
N ARG A 192 -0.97 -14.41 3.12
CA ARG A 192 -1.48 -14.96 1.88
C ARG A 192 -2.57 -14.06 1.30
N ARG A 193 -2.44 -13.73 0.01
CA ARG A 193 -3.38 -12.86 -0.73
C ARG A 193 -3.39 -13.18 -2.23
N GLU A 194 -3.56 -14.44 -2.58
CA GLU A 194 -3.54 -14.92 -3.96
C GLU A 194 -4.51 -14.17 -4.88
N LYS A 195 -5.71 -13.79 -4.37
CA LYS A 195 -6.69 -13.02 -5.15
C LYS A 195 -6.17 -11.65 -5.59
N ASP A 196 -5.32 -11.01 -4.77
CA ASP A 196 -4.75 -9.70 -5.12
C ASP A 196 -3.78 -9.86 -6.30
N PHE A 197 -2.94 -10.89 -6.28
CA PHE A 197 -2.02 -11.17 -7.37
C PHE A 197 -2.74 -11.54 -8.66
N ALA A 198 -3.80 -12.36 -8.57
CA ALA A 198 -4.64 -12.67 -9.72
C ALA A 198 -5.30 -11.39 -10.31
N TYR A 199 -5.77 -10.48 -9.47
CA TYR A 199 -6.32 -9.19 -9.89
C TYR A 199 -5.28 -8.33 -10.62
N PHE A 200 -4.06 -8.19 -10.07
CA PHE A 200 -3.01 -7.39 -10.68
C PHE A 200 -2.53 -7.98 -12.02
N ILE A 201 -2.41 -9.31 -12.11
CA ILE A 201 -1.99 -10.00 -13.34
C ILE A 201 -3.08 -9.89 -14.41
N ASN A 202 -4.36 -10.04 -14.04
CA ASN A 202 -5.49 -9.90 -14.97
C ASN A 202 -5.59 -8.47 -15.56
N ASN A 203 -5.25 -7.46 -14.74
CA ASN A 203 -5.04 -6.07 -15.16
C ASN A 203 -6.16 -5.50 -16.04
N GLU A 204 -7.43 -5.73 -15.71
CA GLU A 204 -8.57 -5.23 -16.50
C GLU A 204 -8.57 -3.70 -16.65
N SER A 205 -8.07 -2.99 -15.64
CA SER A 205 -7.93 -1.52 -15.65
C SER A 205 -6.78 -1.01 -16.54
N GLY A 206 -5.84 -1.89 -16.92
CA GLY A 206 -4.67 -1.52 -17.74
C GLY A 206 -3.60 -0.70 -17.02
N VAL A 207 -3.67 -0.55 -15.68
CA VAL A 207 -2.73 0.28 -14.88
C VAL A 207 -1.68 -0.53 -14.14
N TRP A 208 -1.84 -1.87 -14.07
CA TRP A 208 -0.96 -2.75 -13.31
C TRP A 208 0.16 -3.34 -14.17
N GLY A 209 1.29 -3.56 -13.53
CA GLY A 209 2.39 -4.38 -14.02
C GLY A 209 2.76 -5.40 -12.96
N VAL A 210 3.12 -6.60 -13.38
CA VAL A 210 3.58 -7.66 -12.47
C VAL A 210 4.73 -8.40 -13.09
N SER A 211 5.82 -8.51 -12.35
CA SER A 211 7.00 -9.28 -12.76
C SER A 211 7.31 -10.34 -11.72
N VAL A 212 7.83 -11.47 -12.18
CA VAL A 212 8.37 -12.54 -11.35
C VAL A 212 9.83 -12.79 -11.71
N ILE A 213 10.60 -13.29 -10.75
CA ILE A 213 11.96 -13.78 -10.95
C ILE A 213 12.05 -15.24 -10.51
N GLU A 214 12.70 -16.05 -11.31
CA GLU A 214 12.77 -17.49 -11.11
C GLU A 214 14.18 -17.97 -10.79
N SER A 215 14.28 -19.05 -10.03
CA SER A 215 15.51 -19.82 -9.88
C SER A 215 15.85 -20.58 -11.17
N SER A 216 17.04 -21.20 -11.22
CA SER A 216 17.40 -22.09 -12.32
C SER A 216 16.52 -23.33 -12.45
N GLU A 217 15.73 -23.63 -11.42
CA GLU A 217 14.79 -24.76 -11.37
C GLU A 217 13.34 -24.34 -11.72
N GLY A 218 13.13 -23.08 -12.12
CA GLY A 218 11.83 -22.54 -12.46
C GLY A 218 10.91 -22.22 -11.27
N GLN A 219 11.49 -22.10 -10.06
CA GLN A 219 10.72 -21.70 -8.88
C GLN A 219 10.74 -20.17 -8.74
N ILE A 220 9.60 -19.55 -8.44
CA ILE A 220 9.51 -18.13 -8.16
C ILE A 220 10.29 -17.83 -6.87
N THR A 221 11.34 -17.00 -6.96
CA THR A 221 12.16 -16.51 -5.85
C THR A 221 11.86 -15.07 -5.46
N GLY A 222 11.09 -14.37 -6.28
CA GLY A 222 10.63 -13.02 -6.01
C GLY A 222 9.57 -12.59 -7.01
N PHE A 223 8.83 -11.55 -6.63
CA PHE A 223 7.89 -10.85 -7.51
C PHE A 223 7.81 -9.37 -7.14
N LEU A 224 7.36 -8.56 -8.08
CA LEU A 224 7.06 -7.15 -7.86
C LEU A 224 5.88 -6.73 -8.72
N CYS A 225 4.86 -6.18 -8.07
CA CYS A 225 3.77 -5.49 -8.74
C CYS A 225 4.09 -4.00 -8.88
N SER A 226 3.46 -3.34 -9.81
CA SER A 226 3.53 -1.88 -9.95
C SER A 226 2.23 -1.30 -10.47
N VAL A 227 1.95 -0.06 -10.12
CA VAL A 227 0.81 0.71 -10.62
C VAL A 227 1.30 1.99 -11.30
N ASN A 228 0.72 2.30 -12.45
CA ASN A 228 1.03 3.53 -13.20
C ASN A 228 -0.27 4.19 -13.65
N SER A 229 -0.83 5.03 -12.77
CA SER A 229 -2.04 5.81 -13.03
C SER A 229 -1.83 7.28 -12.69
N SER A 230 -2.82 8.13 -12.99
CA SER A 230 -2.79 9.56 -12.60
C SER A 230 -2.80 9.76 -11.08
N GLY A 231 -3.46 8.87 -10.33
CA GLY A 231 -3.59 8.94 -8.88
C GLY A 231 -2.52 8.19 -8.11
N SER A 232 -1.82 7.25 -8.76
CA SER A 232 -0.76 6.47 -8.10
C SER A 232 0.29 6.00 -9.10
N LYS A 233 1.54 6.28 -8.80
CA LYS A 233 2.71 5.73 -9.50
C LYS A 233 3.62 5.10 -8.46
N MET A 234 3.55 3.78 -8.35
CA MET A 234 4.21 3.08 -7.25
C MET A 234 4.67 1.69 -7.67
N LEU A 235 5.82 1.24 -7.14
CA LEU A 235 6.21 -0.16 -7.14
C LEU A 235 5.80 -0.78 -5.80
N GLY A 236 5.27 -1.97 -5.86
CA GLY A 236 4.71 -2.75 -4.75
C GLY A 236 3.26 -3.16 -5.02
N PRO A 237 2.78 -4.22 -4.38
CA PRO A 237 3.51 -5.06 -3.44
C PRO A 237 4.57 -5.94 -4.10
N GLY A 238 5.59 -6.27 -3.33
CA GLY A 238 6.64 -7.18 -3.79
C GLY A 238 7.35 -7.86 -2.65
N ILE A 239 7.93 -9.00 -2.94
CA ILE A 239 8.83 -9.72 -2.04
C ILE A 239 9.84 -10.52 -2.84
N SER A 240 11.05 -10.65 -2.32
CA SER A 240 12.05 -11.57 -2.86
C SER A 240 12.88 -12.22 -1.77
N SER A 241 13.57 -13.28 -2.14
CA SER A 241 14.45 -14.02 -1.22
C SER A 241 15.71 -13.24 -0.85
N ASP A 242 16.17 -12.31 -1.71
CA ASP A 242 17.40 -11.54 -1.51
C ASP A 242 17.40 -10.19 -2.25
N CYS A 243 18.39 -9.35 -1.92
CA CYS A 243 18.55 -8.00 -2.48
C CYS A 243 18.82 -7.97 -3.98
N SER A 244 19.53 -8.98 -4.53
CA SER A 244 19.88 -8.99 -5.95
C SER A 244 18.67 -9.31 -6.82
N ASP A 245 17.80 -10.20 -6.37
CA ASP A 245 16.52 -10.47 -7.03
C ASP A 245 15.60 -9.26 -6.94
N SER A 246 15.52 -8.56 -5.79
CA SER A 246 14.80 -7.29 -5.66
C SER A 246 15.31 -6.22 -6.60
N ALA A 247 16.63 -6.04 -6.71
CA ALA A 247 17.22 -5.05 -7.60
C ALA A 247 16.85 -5.32 -9.07
N ALA A 248 16.87 -6.59 -9.49
CA ALA A 248 16.50 -6.97 -10.85
C ALA A 248 15.02 -6.71 -11.15
N LEU A 249 14.12 -7.04 -10.21
CA LEU A 249 12.69 -6.77 -10.33
C LEU A 249 12.41 -5.25 -10.41
N ILE A 250 13.02 -4.45 -9.52
CA ILE A 250 12.87 -2.99 -9.52
C ILE A 250 13.39 -2.41 -10.84
N TYR A 251 14.57 -2.83 -11.30
CA TYR A 251 15.16 -2.38 -12.56
C TYR A 251 14.23 -2.68 -13.74
N HIS A 252 13.66 -3.89 -13.77
CA HIS A 252 12.71 -4.29 -14.82
C HIS A 252 11.46 -3.41 -14.80
N GLU A 253 10.76 -3.28 -13.67
CA GLU A 253 9.53 -2.49 -13.56
C GLU A 253 9.75 -1.02 -13.94
N LEU A 254 10.85 -0.41 -13.47
CA LEU A 254 11.20 0.97 -13.81
C LEU A 254 11.35 1.15 -15.33
N ASN A 255 12.08 0.25 -16.00
CA ASN A 255 12.37 0.35 -17.42
C ASN A 255 11.23 -0.12 -18.32
N ALA A 256 10.41 -1.07 -17.87
CA ALA A 256 9.30 -1.59 -18.68
C ALA A 256 8.05 -0.70 -18.59
N ARG A 257 7.75 -0.13 -17.40
CA ARG A 257 6.42 0.43 -17.13
C ARG A 257 6.44 1.90 -16.66
N HIS A 258 7.59 2.40 -16.21
CA HIS A 258 7.66 3.73 -15.57
C HIS A 258 8.56 4.74 -16.30
N ARG A 259 8.93 4.50 -17.56
CA ARG A 259 9.70 5.48 -18.36
C ARG A 259 8.97 6.82 -18.42
N GLY A 260 9.70 7.91 -18.23
CA GLY A 260 9.16 9.26 -18.17
C GLY A 260 8.39 9.59 -16.89
N ASN A 261 8.36 8.69 -15.89
CA ASN A 261 7.67 8.86 -14.62
C ASN A 261 8.65 8.82 -13.44
N ALA A 262 8.13 9.04 -12.24
CA ALA A 262 8.90 8.99 -11.01
C ALA A 262 8.12 8.19 -9.95
N PRO A 263 8.04 6.85 -10.06
CA PRO A 263 7.31 6.03 -9.10
C PRO A 263 7.97 6.05 -7.72
N VAL A 264 7.12 5.89 -6.69
CA VAL A 264 7.55 5.70 -5.30
C VAL A 264 7.62 4.19 -5.01
N PHE A 265 8.53 3.80 -4.14
CA PHE A 265 8.65 2.43 -3.64
C PHE A 265 9.25 2.41 -2.24
N LEU A 266 8.81 1.44 -1.43
CA LEU A 266 9.20 1.31 -0.04
C LEU A 266 10.24 0.20 0.10
N ILE A 267 11.41 0.55 0.62
CA ILE A 267 12.52 -0.39 0.81
C ILE A 267 12.81 -0.55 2.30
N PRO A 268 12.90 -1.79 2.82
CA PRO A 268 13.28 -2.01 4.21
C PRO A 268 14.62 -1.36 4.53
N VAL A 269 14.70 -0.58 5.60
CA VAL A 269 15.91 0.20 5.94
C VAL A 269 17.12 -0.68 6.27
N GLN A 270 16.89 -1.94 6.69
CA GLN A 270 17.95 -2.92 6.96
C GLN A 270 18.62 -3.47 5.71
N GLU A 271 17.96 -3.38 4.54
CA GLU A 271 18.49 -3.89 3.26
C GLU A 271 19.47 -2.88 2.64
N SER A 272 20.55 -2.62 3.39
CA SER A 272 21.49 -1.52 3.09
C SER A 272 22.24 -1.69 1.76
N GLU A 273 22.38 -2.90 1.25
CA GLU A 273 22.99 -3.19 -0.05
C GLU A 273 22.04 -2.74 -1.17
N LEU A 274 20.76 -3.15 -1.12
CA LEU A 274 19.75 -2.74 -2.06
C LEU A 274 19.60 -1.21 -2.05
N VAL A 275 19.51 -0.61 -0.87
CA VAL A 275 19.40 0.86 -0.71
C VAL A 275 20.55 1.59 -1.40
N ARG A 276 21.80 1.12 -1.22
CA ARG A 276 22.98 1.73 -1.90
C ARG A 276 22.91 1.57 -3.42
N THR A 277 22.45 0.43 -3.91
CA THR A 277 22.24 0.19 -5.34
C THR A 277 21.25 1.20 -5.91
N LEU A 278 20.11 1.38 -5.23
CA LEU A 278 19.08 2.33 -5.67
C LEU A 278 19.55 3.80 -5.64
N TYR A 279 20.32 4.20 -4.63
CA TYR A 279 20.96 5.51 -4.64
C TYR A 279 21.97 5.65 -5.80
N GLY A 280 22.67 4.57 -6.14
CA GLY A 280 23.57 4.53 -7.30
C GLY A 280 22.82 4.76 -8.62
N TRP A 281 21.57 4.35 -8.73
CA TRP A 281 20.70 4.62 -9.88
C TRP A 281 20.06 6.02 -9.85
N GLY A 282 20.28 6.80 -8.80
CA GLY A 282 19.77 8.15 -8.65
C GLY A 282 18.45 8.26 -7.87
N ALA A 283 18.02 7.20 -7.21
CA ALA A 283 16.86 7.26 -6.32
C ALA A 283 17.09 8.25 -5.17
N LYS A 284 16.01 8.82 -4.65
CA LYS A 284 16.03 9.76 -3.53
C LYS A 284 15.00 9.34 -2.49
N ASN A 285 15.35 9.49 -1.22
CA ASN A 285 14.41 9.26 -0.13
C ASN A 285 13.45 10.46 0.00
N CYS A 286 12.17 10.22 0.17
CA CYS A 286 11.16 11.28 0.32
C CYS A 286 10.35 11.19 1.62
N GLU A 287 10.25 10.01 2.22
CA GLU A 287 9.52 9.79 3.47
C GLU A 287 10.02 8.50 4.15
N MET A 288 9.39 8.12 5.26
CA MET A 288 9.59 6.85 5.93
C MET A 288 8.24 6.29 6.38
N HIS A 289 8.04 4.98 6.23
CA HIS A 289 6.86 4.27 6.69
C HIS A 289 7.20 3.13 7.64
N LEU A 290 6.22 2.74 8.42
CA LEU A 290 6.28 1.64 9.39
C LEU A 290 5.21 0.61 9.07
N CYS A 291 5.62 -0.65 8.93
CA CYS A 291 4.68 -1.75 9.11
C CYS A 291 4.36 -1.89 10.59
N GLN A 292 3.08 -1.91 10.93
CA GLN A 292 2.60 -2.14 12.30
C GLN A 292 1.58 -3.26 12.30
N VAL A 293 1.67 -4.15 13.28
CA VAL A 293 0.79 -5.32 13.40
C VAL A 293 0.16 -5.36 14.80
N ARG A 294 -1.14 -5.59 14.84
CA ARG A 294 -1.88 -5.91 16.05
C ARG A 294 -2.28 -7.39 16.02
N GLY A 295 -1.86 -8.15 17.01
CA GLY A 295 -2.03 -9.59 17.07
C GLY A 295 -0.77 -10.35 16.70
N HIS A 296 -0.93 -11.60 16.25
CA HIS A 296 0.20 -12.44 15.87
C HIS A 296 0.89 -11.93 14.59
N CYS A 297 2.20 -11.81 14.65
CA CYS A 297 3.04 -11.45 13.51
C CYS A 297 4.12 -12.53 13.32
N PRO A 298 4.05 -13.34 12.25
CA PRO A 298 5.16 -14.22 11.90
C PRO A 298 6.44 -13.43 11.61
N PRO A 299 7.63 -14.06 11.72
CA PRO A 299 8.87 -13.42 11.30
C PRO A 299 8.77 -12.93 9.83
N MET A 300 9.19 -11.71 9.59
CA MET A 300 9.26 -11.12 8.25
C MET A 300 10.66 -11.39 7.69
N ASN A 301 10.74 -12.26 6.70
CA ASN A 301 11.98 -12.66 6.05
C ASN A 301 11.98 -12.20 4.59
N GLY A 302 13.20 -12.19 3.99
CA GLY A 302 13.35 -11.69 2.63
C GLY A 302 13.20 -10.17 2.54
N VAL A 303 13.20 -9.68 1.33
CA VAL A 303 13.07 -8.24 1.02
C VAL A 303 11.62 -7.93 0.71
N THR A 304 10.91 -7.34 1.67
CA THR A 304 9.49 -6.98 1.55
C THR A 304 9.34 -5.55 1.06
N MET A 305 8.56 -5.36 0.02
CA MET A 305 8.20 -4.06 -0.52
C MET A 305 6.68 -3.88 -0.44
N PRO A 306 6.16 -3.19 0.58
CA PRO A 306 4.73 -2.95 0.70
C PRO A 306 4.22 -1.93 -0.33
N THR A 307 2.91 -1.81 -0.41
CA THR A 307 2.22 -0.83 -1.26
C THR A 307 1.20 -0.03 -0.45
N PHE A 308 0.73 1.06 -1.04
CA PHE A 308 -0.39 1.84 -0.52
C PHE A 308 -1.72 1.52 -1.23
N MET A 309 -1.76 0.45 -2.06
CA MET A 309 -2.98 0.07 -2.76
C MET A 309 -2.93 -1.38 -3.30
N PRO A 310 -3.61 -2.34 -2.66
CA PRO A 310 -4.09 -2.28 -1.27
C PRO A 310 -2.94 -2.37 -0.28
N GLU A 311 -3.04 -1.60 0.79
CA GLU A 311 -2.01 -1.53 1.80
C GLU A 311 -1.76 -2.89 2.44
N THR A 312 -0.51 -3.25 2.53
CA THR A 312 -0.05 -4.41 3.29
C THR A 312 1.37 -4.16 3.76
N GLY A 313 1.66 -4.55 4.96
CA GLY A 313 3.00 -4.46 5.52
C GLY A 313 3.40 -5.71 6.25
#